data_e80b8b66a814665bd23452ea509f4c5b
#
_entry.id   e80b8b66a814665bd23452ea509f4c5b
#
_cell.length_a   1.000
_cell.length_b   1.000
_cell.length_c   1.000
_cell.angle_alpha   90.00
_cell.angle_beta   90.00
_cell.angle_gamma   90.00
#
_symmetry.space_group_name_H-M   'P 1'
#
loop_
_entity.id
_entity.type
_entity.pdbx_description
1 polymer ?
#
loop_
_entity_poly.entity_id
_entity_poly.type
_entity_poly.pdbx_seq_one_letter_code
_entity_poly.pdbx_strand_id
1 'polypeptide(L)'
;MSAQTWTGRILQQIKGVNPFGGDCVPSRVSLFGPGRPAMPVPLPWNYKEPIQIFEAFYSEADRETGWGKHNRYLYAAGLPPVLVTRDPGIIKAIQADTGDKPGQFDRDTSPTAGIARATGEDSLLYANGSIWRRQKSMVAKPFSRSNLFQPQKFHGFEETFRKTAMKRLEALRAAQKSSGEGSTRVELDLEIKVVMLEMLVNNFFGGTASYDELRDRFIPAVVYMIDHMVRDTVAPRAQSIARKLSGGEKILQQHRADFEKLTDIALSGRSEGLGLWNEFHSEAPDEALRSNIRVFLAGAMEATTSFASWAISHLSHNPEWQARVYDEVKDMDVYDPDDFTKAPNLNRVLEETLRLTPALYFFPRRATVDTWVETSDQRKMMIPKGTHIRLDVWHSNRCEEFWGEDVTGYPADVFAPGRWDIIEERGLSAKDMLHFGFGHGPRFCPGRSLGLLEVGLVVGALIKIFKFKAVNDETGASAGVSTKPADGVLVDLELRNAE
;
A
#
# COMPACT_ATOMS: atom_id res chain seq x y z
N MET A 1 13.42 35.97 -14.65
CA MET A 1 12.43 36.12 -13.56
C MET A 1 13.19 35.99 -12.25
N SER A 2 13.22 37.03 -11.44
CA SER A 2 13.96 37.03 -10.17
C SER A 2 13.34 35.97 -9.22
N ALA A 3 14.18 35.11 -8.66
CA ALA A 3 13.75 34.20 -7.62
C ALA A 3 13.16 35.03 -6.47
N GLN A 4 11.86 34.97 -6.29
CA GLN A 4 11.24 35.61 -5.14
C GLN A 4 11.85 35.00 -3.89
N THR A 5 12.36 35.86 -3.01
CA THR A 5 12.90 35.42 -1.72
C THR A 5 11.82 34.68 -0.93
N TRP A 6 12.22 33.75 -0.09
CA TRP A 6 11.34 33.02 0.83
C TRP A 6 10.40 33.94 1.63
N THR A 7 10.95 35.05 2.12
CA THR A 7 10.19 36.13 2.79
C THR A 7 9.12 36.76 1.90
N GLY A 8 9.40 37.00 0.62
CA GLY A 8 8.42 37.52 -0.34
C GLY A 8 7.26 36.56 -0.58
N ARG A 9 7.54 35.26 -0.66
CA ARG A 9 6.50 34.21 -0.80
C ARG A 9 5.59 34.14 0.44
N ILE A 10 6.16 34.21 1.64
CA ILE A 10 5.38 34.25 2.90
C ILE A 10 4.47 35.48 2.96
N LEU A 11 4.95 36.66 2.58
CA LEU A 11 4.16 37.86 2.55
C LEU A 11 3.00 37.81 1.55
N GLN A 12 3.23 37.20 0.39
CA GLN A 12 2.17 36.97 -0.60
C GLN A 12 1.12 35.96 -0.11
N GLN A 13 1.54 34.92 0.60
CA GLN A 13 0.65 33.95 1.25
C GLN A 13 -0.26 34.62 2.28
N ILE A 14 0.30 35.48 3.12
CA ILE A 14 -0.46 36.26 4.12
C ILE A 14 -1.51 37.14 3.45
N LYS A 15 -1.19 37.70 2.27
CA LYS A 15 -2.10 38.53 1.48
C LYS A 15 -3.13 37.72 0.66
N GLY A 16 -3.07 36.41 0.68
CA GLY A 16 -3.98 35.55 -0.08
C GLY A 16 -3.68 35.43 -1.58
N VAL A 17 -2.53 35.93 -2.02
CA VAL A 17 -2.07 35.82 -3.39
C VAL A 17 -1.34 34.48 -3.59
N ASN A 18 -1.52 33.81 -4.74
CA ASN A 18 -0.76 32.62 -5.08
C ASN A 18 0.76 32.95 -5.15
N PRO A 19 1.58 32.48 -4.19
CA PRO A 19 3.00 32.85 -4.14
C PRO A 19 3.86 32.08 -5.14
N PHE A 20 3.29 31.08 -5.83
CA PHE A 20 4.02 30.17 -6.70
C PHE A 20 3.89 30.50 -8.19
N GLY A 21 2.92 31.35 -8.51
CA GLY A 21 2.57 31.63 -9.92
C GLY A 21 1.80 30.48 -10.56
N GLY A 22 1.45 30.63 -11.82
CA GLY A 22 0.60 29.67 -12.53
C GLY A 22 -0.86 29.78 -12.12
N ASP A 23 -1.64 28.89 -12.64
CA ASP A 23 -3.10 28.93 -12.49
C ASP A 23 -3.59 28.25 -11.21
N CYS A 24 -2.74 27.58 -10.43
CA CYS A 24 -3.11 26.91 -9.20
C CYS A 24 -3.21 27.92 -8.05
N VAL A 25 -4.39 28.13 -7.52
CA VAL A 25 -4.62 28.92 -6.30
C VAL A 25 -4.54 27.98 -5.10
N PRO A 26 -3.59 28.18 -4.18
CA PRO A 26 -3.53 27.39 -2.98
C PRO A 26 -4.77 27.65 -2.13
N SER A 27 -5.56 26.62 -1.91
CA SER A 27 -6.64 26.75 -0.94
C SER A 27 -6.10 26.63 0.48
N ARG A 28 -6.64 27.44 1.36
CA ARG A 28 -6.27 27.45 2.76
C ARG A 28 -7.07 26.40 3.49
N VAL A 29 -6.39 25.49 4.15
CA VAL A 29 -7.04 24.60 5.12
C VAL A 29 -7.07 25.33 6.46
N SER A 30 -8.26 25.59 6.98
CA SER A 30 -8.43 26.21 8.30
C SER A 30 -8.63 25.14 9.36
N LEU A 31 -7.79 25.14 10.39
CA LEU A 31 -7.97 24.28 11.57
C LEU A 31 -9.15 24.69 12.46
N PHE A 32 -9.65 25.90 12.29
CA PHE A 32 -10.68 26.51 13.15
C PHE A 32 -12.04 26.64 12.46
N GLY A 33 -12.21 26.02 11.27
CA GLY A 33 -13.42 26.09 10.47
C GLY A 33 -13.41 27.21 9.42
N PRO A 34 -14.47 27.31 8.61
CA PRO A 34 -14.57 28.26 7.52
C PRO A 34 -14.31 29.70 7.93
N GLY A 35 -13.54 30.45 7.14
CA GLY A 35 -13.30 31.89 7.35
C GLY A 35 -12.27 32.24 8.42
N ARG A 36 -11.61 31.28 9.07
CA ARG A 36 -10.53 31.53 10.01
C ARG A 36 -9.14 31.40 9.36
N PRO A 37 -8.09 32.07 9.92
CA PRO A 37 -6.75 31.98 9.37
C PRO A 37 -6.32 30.51 9.25
N ALA A 38 -5.81 30.13 8.09
CA ALA A 38 -5.30 28.79 7.88
C ALA A 38 -4.12 28.52 8.82
N MET A 39 -4.21 27.47 9.62
CA MET A 39 -3.02 26.89 10.23
C MET A 39 -2.48 25.75 9.35
N PRO A 40 -1.17 25.53 9.38
CA PRO A 40 -0.47 24.80 8.32
C PRO A 40 -0.59 23.27 8.39
N VAL A 41 -1.16 22.75 9.45
CA VAL A 41 -1.28 21.29 9.64
C VAL A 41 -2.56 21.00 10.38
N PRO A 42 -3.46 20.15 9.85
CA PRO A 42 -4.55 19.61 10.64
C PRO A 42 -3.95 18.89 11.84
N LEU A 43 -4.44 19.23 13.02
CA LEU A 43 -3.95 18.62 14.25
C LEU A 43 -4.40 17.15 14.28
N PRO A 44 -3.49 16.19 14.38
CA PRO A 44 -3.83 14.77 14.22
C PRO A 44 -4.84 14.25 15.25
N TRP A 45 -5.02 14.93 16.37
CA TRP A 45 -6.03 14.57 17.37
C TRP A 45 -7.48 14.90 17.00
N ASN A 46 -7.72 15.69 15.95
CA ASN A 46 -9.07 15.99 15.46
C ASN A 46 -9.65 14.84 14.61
N TYR A 47 -8.84 13.87 14.23
CA TYR A 47 -9.20 12.79 13.33
C TYR A 47 -8.80 11.45 13.93
N LYS A 48 -9.70 10.47 13.85
CA LYS A 48 -9.40 9.11 14.32
C LYS A 48 -8.44 8.39 13.39
N GLU A 49 -8.59 8.61 12.08
CA GLU A 49 -7.82 7.94 11.04
C GLU A 49 -7.11 8.93 10.13
N PRO A 50 -5.86 8.66 9.72
CA PRO A 50 -5.10 9.52 8.81
C PRO A 50 -5.81 9.83 7.48
N ILE A 51 -6.62 8.90 6.97
CA ILE A 51 -7.41 9.09 5.74
C ILE A 51 -8.38 10.26 5.88
N GLN A 52 -8.99 10.44 7.04
CA GLN A 52 -9.92 11.55 7.31
C GLN A 52 -9.23 12.92 7.23
N ILE A 53 -7.93 12.97 7.52
CA ILE A 53 -7.15 14.20 7.35
C ILE A 53 -7.10 14.61 5.87
N PHE A 54 -6.89 13.65 4.98
CA PHE A 54 -6.89 13.91 3.54
C PHE A 54 -8.29 14.31 3.03
N GLU A 55 -9.33 13.64 3.51
CA GLU A 55 -10.71 13.98 3.17
C GLU A 55 -11.05 15.43 3.53
N ALA A 56 -10.65 15.88 4.72
CA ALA A 56 -10.86 17.25 5.17
C ALA A 56 -10.20 18.30 4.24
N PHE A 57 -9.14 17.94 3.53
CA PHE A 57 -8.50 18.85 2.57
C PHE A 57 -9.37 19.14 1.35
N TYR A 58 -10.27 18.24 0.98
CA TYR A 58 -11.12 18.37 -0.21
C TYR A 58 -12.54 18.85 0.13
N SER A 59 -12.96 18.81 1.40
CA SER A 59 -14.30 19.21 1.83
C SER A 59 -14.55 20.72 1.68
N GLU A 60 -13.50 21.55 1.83
CA GLU A 60 -13.52 23.00 1.64
C GLU A 60 -13.13 23.38 0.19
N ALA A 61 -13.65 22.67 -0.81
CA ALA A 61 -13.35 22.97 -2.19
C ALA A 61 -13.72 24.41 -2.53
N ASP A 62 -12.80 25.14 -3.13
CA ASP A 62 -13.08 26.44 -3.77
C ASP A 62 -14.01 26.18 -4.97
N ARG A 63 -15.31 26.30 -4.71
CA ARG A 63 -16.37 26.02 -5.68
C ARG A 63 -16.42 27.06 -6.80
N GLU A 64 -15.88 28.26 -6.57
CA GLU A 64 -15.94 29.34 -7.52
C GLU A 64 -14.86 29.25 -8.60
N THR A 65 -13.64 28.87 -8.22
CA THR A 65 -12.51 28.78 -9.16
C THR A 65 -12.22 27.39 -9.68
N GLY A 66 -12.73 26.34 -9.05
CA GLY A 66 -12.47 24.93 -9.37
C GLY A 66 -11.03 24.47 -9.11
N TRP A 67 -10.13 25.36 -8.66
CA TRP A 67 -8.72 25.05 -8.48
C TRP A 67 -8.42 24.20 -7.26
N GLY A 68 -9.11 24.41 -6.19
CA GLY A 68 -8.92 23.68 -4.96
C GLY A 68 -9.58 22.31 -4.90
N LYS A 69 -10.25 21.87 -5.97
CA LYS A 69 -11.03 20.62 -5.95
C LYS A 69 -10.16 19.37 -5.74
N HIS A 70 -9.00 19.32 -6.36
CA HIS A 70 -8.12 18.16 -6.36
C HIS A 70 -6.73 18.44 -5.80
N ASN A 71 -6.37 19.74 -5.64
CA ASN A 71 -5.02 20.17 -5.30
C ASN A 71 -5.06 21.16 -4.14
N ARG A 72 -4.34 20.89 -3.06
CA ARG A 72 -4.30 21.72 -1.85
C ARG A 72 -2.87 21.99 -1.41
N TYR A 73 -2.56 23.22 -1.13
CA TYR A 73 -1.31 23.59 -0.47
C TYR A 73 -1.52 23.85 1.02
N LEU A 74 -0.66 23.25 1.83
CA LEU A 74 -0.56 23.51 3.26
C LEU A 74 0.66 24.38 3.52
N TYR A 75 0.50 25.41 4.30
CA TYR A 75 1.56 26.34 4.63
C TYR A 75 1.77 26.45 6.13
N ALA A 76 3.06 26.51 6.53
CA ALA A 76 3.46 27.03 7.82
C ALA A 76 4.51 28.10 7.63
N ALA A 77 4.44 29.18 8.38
CA ALA A 77 5.48 30.22 8.35
C ALA A 77 6.84 29.57 8.68
N GLY A 78 7.80 29.73 7.74
CA GLY A 78 9.16 29.19 7.91
C GLY A 78 9.34 27.71 7.58
N LEU A 79 8.29 26.99 7.20
CA LEU A 79 8.38 25.58 6.76
C LEU A 79 8.19 25.46 5.25
N PRO A 80 8.74 24.39 4.60
CA PRO A 80 8.45 24.10 3.21
C PRO A 80 6.95 23.86 3.01
N PRO A 81 6.37 24.25 1.87
CA PRO A 81 4.99 23.96 1.56
C PRO A 81 4.76 22.45 1.39
N VAL A 82 3.56 22.00 1.72
CA VAL A 82 3.11 20.65 1.45
C VAL A 82 1.99 20.70 0.42
N LEU A 83 2.17 20.06 -0.72
CA LEU A 83 1.13 19.85 -1.72
C LEU A 83 0.45 18.50 -1.42
N VAL A 84 -0.87 18.52 -1.27
CA VAL A 84 -1.71 17.32 -1.26
C VAL A 84 -2.51 17.31 -2.55
N THR A 85 -2.46 16.21 -3.30
CA THR A 85 -3.16 16.09 -4.58
C THR A 85 -3.80 14.74 -4.76
N ARG A 86 -5.05 14.72 -5.24
CA ARG A 86 -5.75 13.53 -5.74
C ARG A 86 -5.97 13.57 -7.27
N ASP A 87 -5.37 14.53 -7.97
CA ASP A 87 -5.42 14.64 -9.43
C ASP A 87 -4.59 13.52 -10.08
N PRO A 88 -5.19 12.57 -10.83
CA PRO A 88 -4.47 11.43 -11.41
C PRO A 88 -3.43 11.84 -12.45
N GLY A 89 -3.62 12.95 -13.18
CA GLY A 89 -2.63 13.48 -14.12
C GLY A 89 -1.35 13.90 -13.39
N ILE A 90 -1.49 14.66 -12.29
CA ILE A 90 -0.36 15.07 -11.45
C ILE A 90 0.29 13.86 -10.80
N ILE A 91 -0.50 12.91 -10.25
CA ILE A 91 0.03 11.69 -9.62
C ILE A 91 0.87 10.90 -10.63
N LYS A 92 0.35 10.70 -11.85
CA LYS A 92 1.03 10.01 -12.96
C LYS A 92 2.33 10.72 -13.34
N ALA A 93 2.27 12.04 -13.58
CA ALA A 93 3.42 12.83 -13.98
C ALA A 93 4.55 12.82 -12.94
N ILE A 94 4.22 13.04 -11.67
CA ILE A 94 5.21 13.04 -10.59
C ILE A 94 5.82 11.65 -10.39
N GLN A 95 5.04 10.58 -10.44
CA GLN A 95 5.56 9.23 -10.29
C GLN A 95 6.43 8.81 -11.48
N ALA A 96 6.08 9.22 -12.70
CA ALA A 96 6.87 8.95 -13.91
C ALA A 96 8.25 9.61 -13.88
N ASP A 97 8.39 10.77 -13.23
CA ASP A 97 9.65 11.53 -13.16
C ASP A 97 10.43 11.31 -11.86
N THR A 98 10.05 10.33 -11.05
CA THR A 98 10.72 10.03 -9.78
C THR A 98 11.74 8.90 -9.93
N GLY A 99 13.02 9.19 -9.78
CA GLY A 99 14.05 8.17 -9.47
C GLY A 99 14.97 7.75 -10.60
N ASP A 100 14.67 7.98 -11.89
CA ASP A 100 15.44 7.37 -12.99
C ASP A 100 16.62 8.24 -13.49
N LYS A 101 16.48 9.53 -13.43
CA LYS A 101 17.58 10.51 -13.72
C LYS A 101 17.68 11.43 -12.51
N PRO A 102 18.59 12.43 -12.47
CA PRO A 102 18.41 13.55 -11.56
C PRO A 102 17.02 14.14 -11.87
N GLY A 103 16.00 13.49 -11.30
CA GLY A 103 14.60 13.76 -11.57
C GLY A 103 14.17 15.06 -10.91
N GLN A 104 13.03 15.57 -11.32
CA GLN A 104 12.43 16.74 -10.69
C GLN A 104 11.86 16.40 -9.30
N PHE A 105 11.66 15.10 -9.03
CA PHE A 105 11.07 14.62 -7.79
C PHE A 105 11.87 13.46 -7.18
N ASP A 106 12.05 13.52 -5.86
CA ASP A 106 12.63 12.47 -5.05
C ASP A 106 11.59 11.82 -4.14
N ARG A 107 11.90 10.65 -3.60
CA ARG A 107 11.19 10.07 -2.46
C ARG A 107 11.34 11.01 -1.27
N ASP A 108 10.22 11.44 -0.69
CA ASP A 108 10.21 12.15 0.58
C ASP A 108 10.14 11.15 1.73
N THR A 109 11.19 11.07 2.54
CA THR A 109 11.27 10.17 3.70
C THR A 109 10.69 10.80 4.96
N SER A 110 10.37 12.09 4.96
CA SER A 110 9.91 12.80 6.17
C SER A 110 8.70 12.16 6.87
N PRO A 111 7.64 11.68 6.16
CA PRO A 111 6.51 11.06 6.82
C PRO A 111 6.78 9.63 7.31
N THR A 112 7.89 9.04 6.93
CA THR A 112 8.27 7.66 7.26
C THR A 112 9.70 7.58 7.81
N ALA A 113 10.21 8.67 8.36
CA ALA A 113 11.61 8.77 8.81
C ALA A 113 11.97 7.76 9.90
N GLY A 114 11.03 7.42 10.79
CA GLY A 114 11.23 6.38 11.80
C GLY A 114 11.41 5.00 11.16
N ILE A 115 10.61 4.68 10.16
CA ILE A 115 10.69 3.40 9.42
C ILE A 115 12.01 3.35 8.65
N ALA A 116 12.38 4.42 7.95
CA ALA A 116 13.62 4.50 7.19
C ALA A 116 14.86 4.27 8.11
N ARG A 117 14.90 4.92 9.28
CA ARG A 117 15.98 4.71 10.25
C ARG A 117 16.07 3.29 10.78
N ALA A 118 14.94 2.62 10.97
CA ALA A 118 14.92 1.29 11.56
C ALA A 118 15.20 0.17 10.54
N THR A 119 14.77 0.34 9.28
CA THR A 119 14.94 -0.67 8.23
C THR A 119 16.16 -0.41 7.35
N GLY A 120 16.61 0.82 7.24
CA GLY A 120 17.76 1.25 6.43
C GLY A 120 17.39 2.35 5.44
N GLU A 121 18.01 3.53 5.62
CA GLU A 121 17.76 4.71 4.76
C GLU A 121 18.26 4.50 3.32
N ASP A 122 19.26 3.66 3.12
CA ASP A 122 19.82 3.29 1.83
C ASP A 122 19.12 2.12 1.14
N SER A 123 17.98 1.65 1.68
CA SER A 123 17.18 0.59 1.06
C SER A 123 16.50 1.06 -0.23
N LEU A 124 16.03 0.11 -1.04
CA LEU A 124 15.27 0.37 -2.27
C LEU A 124 14.08 1.31 -2.03
N LEU A 125 13.42 1.20 -0.88
CA LEU A 125 12.22 1.98 -0.58
C LEU A 125 12.53 3.45 -0.31
N TYR A 126 13.66 3.75 0.37
CA TYR A 126 13.95 5.10 0.89
C TYR A 126 15.05 5.84 0.13
N ALA A 127 16.00 5.13 -0.43
CA ALA A 127 17.10 5.75 -1.16
C ALA A 127 16.65 6.57 -2.38
N ASN A 128 17.45 7.56 -2.73
CA ASN A 128 17.30 8.38 -3.94
C ASN A 128 18.56 8.33 -4.80
N GLY A 129 18.49 8.84 -6.03
CA GLY A 129 19.61 9.01 -6.94
C GLY A 129 20.36 7.71 -7.26
N SER A 130 21.69 7.74 -7.19
CA SER A 130 22.57 6.62 -7.54
C SER A 130 22.42 5.42 -6.58
N ILE A 131 22.19 5.68 -5.29
CA ILE A 131 21.97 4.62 -4.30
C ILE A 131 20.70 3.84 -4.68
N TRP A 132 19.60 4.54 -4.95
CA TRP A 132 18.37 3.89 -5.37
C TRP A 132 18.54 3.08 -6.66
N ARG A 133 19.23 3.60 -7.67
CA ARG A 133 19.49 2.86 -8.92
C ARG A 133 20.23 1.56 -8.69
N ARG A 134 21.27 1.60 -7.84
CA ARG A 134 22.00 0.40 -7.44
C ARG A 134 21.11 -0.62 -6.73
N GLN A 135 20.30 -0.16 -5.76
CA GLN A 135 19.35 -1.03 -5.05
C GLN A 135 18.33 -1.62 -6.01
N LYS A 136 17.77 -0.82 -6.91
CA LYS A 136 16.81 -1.29 -7.92
C LYS A 136 17.41 -2.36 -8.83
N SER A 137 18.64 -2.19 -9.32
CA SER A 137 19.28 -3.18 -10.19
C SER A 137 19.50 -4.53 -9.49
N MET A 138 19.78 -4.52 -8.20
CA MET A 138 19.91 -5.74 -7.40
C MET A 138 18.56 -6.47 -7.23
N VAL A 139 17.46 -5.72 -7.03
CA VAL A 139 16.14 -6.26 -6.71
C VAL A 139 15.32 -6.62 -7.95
N ALA A 140 15.56 -5.95 -9.08
CA ALA A 140 14.70 -6.05 -10.25
C ALA A 140 14.60 -7.47 -10.82
N LYS A 141 15.71 -8.21 -10.89
CA LYS A 141 15.74 -9.54 -11.51
C LYS A 141 14.94 -10.58 -10.74
N PRO A 142 15.15 -10.77 -9.41
CA PRO A 142 14.37 -11.73 -8.62
C PRO A 142 12.86 -11.52 -8.68
N PHE A 143 12.41 -10.27 -8.68
CA PHE A 143 10.99 -9.93 -8.73
C PHE A 143 10.45 -9.77 -10.15
N SER A 144 11.29 -9.89 -11.18
CA SER A 144 10.82 -9.77 -12.56
C SER A 144 9.86 -10.90 -12.92
N ARG A 145 8.81 -10.56 -13.69
CA ARG A 145 7.89 -11.56 -14.22
C ARG A 145 8.65 -12.67 -14.99
N SER A 146 9.61 -12.29 -15.82
CA SER A 146 10.41 -13.24 -16.59
C SER A 146 11.19 -14.23 -15.73
N ASN A 147 11.50 -13.90 -14.48
CA ASN A 147 12.13 -14.80 -13.54
C ASN A 147 11.12 -15.60 -12.72
N LEU A 148 10.09 -14.93 -12.18
CA LEU A 148 9.04 -15.56 -11.37
C LEU A 148 8.24 -16.58 -12.19
N PHE A 149 7.90 -16.25 -13.44
CA PHE A 149 7.00 -17.04 -14.30
C PHE A 149 7.75 -17.80 -15.40
N GLN A 150 9.01 -18.18 -15.16
CA GLN A 150 9.67 -19.17 -16.03
C GLN A 150 8.90 -20.48 -15.95
N PRO A 151 8.50 -21.09 -17.09
CA PRO A 151 7.62 -22.27 -17.07
C PRO A 151 8.11 -23.40 -16.19
N GLN A 152 9.43 -23.60 -16.11
CA GLN A 152 10.03 -24.66 -15.29
C GLN A 152 10.06 -24.35 -13.77
N LYS A 153 9.96 -23.08 -13.37
CA LYS A 153 10.01 -22.64 -11.98
C LYS A 153 8.63 -22.27 -11.43
N PHE A 154 7.79 -21.68 -12.28
CA PHE A 154 6.51 -21.12 -11.89
C PHE A 154 5.56 -22.14 -11.28
N HIS A 155 5.44 -23.31 -11.91
CA HIS A 155 4.55 -24.34 -11.39
C HIS A 155 4.94 -24.81 -9.97
N GLY A 156 6.23 -24.98 -9.71
CA GLY A 156 6.72 -25.33 -8.36
C GLY A 156 6.48 -24.22 -7.32
N PHE A 157 6.59 -22.97 -7.75
CA PHE A 157 6.27 -21.82 -6.90
C PHE A 157 4.81 -21.76 -6.54
N GLU A 158 3.95 -21.75 -7.55
CA GLU A 158 2.51 -21.66 -7.37
C GLU A 158 2.01 -22.82 -6.51
N GLU A 159 2.48 -24.03 -6.78
CA GLU A 159 2.17 -25.21 -5.98
C GLU A 159 2.60 -25.04 -4.51
N THR A 160 3.79 -24.50 -4.26
CA THR A 160 4.29 -24.29 -2.90
C THR A 160 3.49 -23.25 -2.15
N PHE A 161 3.17 -22.12 -2.78
CA PHE A 161 2.32 -21.09 -2.19
C PHE A 161 0.90 -21.60 -1.94
N ARG A 162 0.33 -22.32 -2.90
CA ARG A 162 -1.00 -22.95 -2.77
C ARG A 162 -1.05 -23.92 -1.61
N LYS A 163 -0.05 -24.79 -1.46
CA LYS A 163 0.06 -25.72 -0.33
C LYS A 163 0.11 -24.97 1.02
N THR A 164 0.83 -23.86 1.09
CA THR A 164 0.89 -23.03 2.31
C THR A 164 -0.48 -22.46 2.66
N ALA A 165 -1.19 -21.88 1.69
CA ALA A 165 -2.55 -21.37 1.89
C ALA A 165 -3.52 -22.49 2.30
N MET A 166 -3.53 -23.61 1.58
CA MET A 166 -4.41 -24.75 1.84
C MET A 166 -4.18 -25.35 3.22
N LYS A 167 -2.93 -25.52 3.64
CA LYS A 167 -2.59 -26.06 4.98
C LYS A 167 -3.26 -25.29 6.11
N ARG A 168 -3.33 -23.95 6.01
CA ARG A 168 -3.97 -23.10 7.02
C ARG A 168 -5.49 -23.20 6.98
N LEU A 169 -6.05 -23.17 5.79
CA LEU A 169 -7.49 -23.29 5.60
C LEU A 169 -8.03 -24.65 5.99
N GLU A 170 -7.26 -25.73 5.80
CA GLU A 170 -7.61 -27.07 6.28
C GLU A 170 -7.65 -27.16 7.81
N ALA A 171 -6.80 -26.41 8.52
CA ALA A 171 -6.88 -26.31 9.98
C ALA A 171 -8.18 -25.63 10.43
N LEU A 172 -8.59 -24.54 9.78
CA LEU A 172 -9.89 -23.90 10.04
C LEU A 172 -11.07 -24.83 9.69
N ARG A 173 -10.97 -25.55 8.57
CA ARG A 173 -11.96 -26.55 8.15
C ARG A 173 -12.13 -27.66 9.19
N ALA A 174 -11.02 -28.19 9.71
CA ALA A 174 -11.05 -29.21 10.75
C ALA A 174 -11.68 -28.69 12.04
N ALA A 175 -11.34 -27.47 12.45
CA ALA A 175 -11.93 -26.83 13.62
C ALA A 175 -13.45 -26.66 13.48
N GLN A 176 -13.95 -26.20 12.34
CA GLN A 176 -15.37 -26.05 12.09
C GLN A 176 -16.10 -27.40 12.07
N LYS A 177 -15.54 -28.41 11.42
CA LYS A 177 -16.13 -29.77 11.43
C LYS A 177 -16.24 -30.33 12.85
N SER A 178 -15.28 -30.03 13.71
CA SER A 178 -15.28 -30.51 15.10
C SER A 178 -16.30 -29.79 15.97
N SER A 179 -16.64 -28.54 15.66
CA SER A 179 -17.64 -27.78 16.40
C SER A 179 -19.07 -28.29 16.17
N GLY A 180 -19.33 -28.93 15.02
CA GLY A 180 -20.67 -29.38 14.62
C GLY A 180 -21.64 -28.24 14.29
N GLU A 181 -21.18 -26.99 14.26
CA GLU A 181 -21.98 -25.81 13.92
C GLU A 181 -22.05 -25.61 12.42
N GLY A 182 -23.17 -25.09 11.91
CA GLY A 182 -23.35 -24.81 10.49
C GLY A 182 -22.44 -23.68 9.98
N SER A 183 -22.11 -22.71 10.85
CA SER A 183 -21.17 -21.62 10.58
C SER A 183 -20.34 -21.31 11.82
N THR A 184 -19.15 -20.75 11.61
CA THR A 184 -18.24 -20.34 12.69
C THR A 184 -17.79 -18.91 12.47
N ARG A 185 -17.92 -18.07 13.50
CA ARG A 185 -17.45 -16.69 13.47
C ARG A 185 -15.95 -16.63 13.73
N VAL A 186 -15.21 -15.97 12.84
CA VAL A 186 -13.76 -15.81 12.92
C VAL A 186 -13.33 -14.40 12.52
N GLU A 187 -12.25 -13.94 13.17
CA GLU A 187 -11.46 -12.79 12.72
C GLU A 187 -10.23 -13.33 11.97
N LEU A 188 -10.10 -12.99 10.69
CA LEU A 188 -9.09 -13.59 9.81
C LEU A 188 -7.76 -12.82 9.77
N ASP A 189 -7.67 -11.62 10.32
CA ASP A 189 -6.48 -10.74 10.19
C ASP A 189 -5.18 -11.44 10.61
N LEU A 190 -5.19 -12.14 11.75
CA LEU A 190 -3.99 -12.84 12.23
C LEU A 190 -3.61 -14.01 11.32
N GLU A 191 -4.57 -14.82 10.89
CA GLU A 191 -4.30 -15.96 10.02
C GLU A 191 -3.79 -15.51 8.64
N ILE A 192 -4.34 -14.43 8.09
CA ILE A 192 -3.85 -13.83 6.84
C ILE A 192 -2.39 -13.38 7.02
N LYS A 193 -2.06 -12.70 8.12
CA LYS A 193 -0.68 -12.28 8.42
C LYS A 193 0.28 -13.47 8.49
N VAL A 194 -0.12 -14.56 9.14
CA VAL A 194 0.71 -15.76 9.25
C VAL A 194 0.97 -16.37 7.87
N VAL A 195 -0.08 -16.54 7.07
CA VAL A 195 0.04 -17.10 5.71
C VAL A 195 0.96 -16.25 4.85
N MET A 196 0.75 -14.92 4.83
CA MET A 196 1.57 -14.01 4.02
C MET A 196 3.03 -14.00 4.47
N LEU A 197 3.28 -14.01 5.77
CA LEU A 197 4.65 -14.05 6.28
C LEU A 197 5.31 -15.41 6.04
N GLU A 198 4.57 -16.53 6.15
CA GLU A 198 5.06 -17.87 5.83
C GLU A 198 5.44 -17.98 4.34
N MET A 199 4.60 -17.49 3.43
CA MET A 199 4.90 -17.45 2.00
C MET A 199 6.16 -16.64 1.70
N LEU A 200 6.29 -15.49 2.31
CA LEU A 200 7.46 -14.63 2.11
C LEU A 200 8.74 -15.27 2.67
N VAL A 201 8.73 -15.70 3.94
CA VAL A 201 9.93 -16.15 4.66
C VAL A 201 10.34 -17.56 4.21
N ASN A 202 9.40 -18.52 4.25
CA ASN A 202 9.72 -19.91 3.99
C ASN A 202 9.77 -20.21 2.49
N ASN A 203 8.85 -19.64 1.71
CA ASN A 203 8.75 -20.02 0.30
C ASN A 203 9.60 -19.10 -0.59
N PHE A 204 9.47 -17.77 -0.44
CA PHE A 204 10.19 -16.84 -1.32
C PHE A 204 11.66 -16.70 -0.94
N PHE A 205 11.97 -16.51 0.36
CA PHE A 205 13.36 -16.43 0.83
C PHE A 205 13.99 -17.79 1.08
N GLY A 206 13.21 -18.87 1.23
CA GLY A 206 13.70 -20.20 1.54
C GLY A 206 14.18 -20.38 2.98
N GLY A 207 13.78 -19.49 3.89
CA GLY A 207 14.03 -19.61 5.31
C GLY A 207 13.19 -20.72 5.94
N THR A 208 13.42 -20.98 7.23
CA THR A 208 12.65 -21.96 7.98
C THR A 208 12.16 -21.34 9.28
N ALA A 209 10.88 -21.05 9.35
CA ALA A 209 10.18 -20.63 10.55
C ALA A 209 8.89 -21.45 10.71
N SER A 210 8.64 -21.94 11.92
CA SER A 210 7.42 -22.69 12.22
C SER A 210 6.21 -21.75 12.31
N TYR A 211 5.01 -22.32 12.19
CA TYR A 211 3.78 -21.56 12.38
C TYR A 211 3.70 -20.85 13.72
N ASP A 212 4.03 -21.57 14.80
CA ASP A 212 3.97 -21.00 16.14
C ASP A 212 5.01 -19.88 16.35
N GLU A 213 6.20 -20.00 15.77
CA GLU A 213 7.18 -18.91 15.77
C GLU A 213 6.69 -17.71 14.96
N LEU A 214 6.10 -17.93 13.81
CA LEU A 214 5.52 -16.85 12.98
C LEU A 214 4.40 -16.14 13.74
N ARG A 215 3.43 -16.90 14.27
CA ARG A 215 2.25 -16.37 14.95
C ARG A 215 2.59 -15.66 16.26
N ASP A 216 3.36 -16.33 17.14
CA ASP A 216 3.49 -15.91 18.54
C ASP A 216 4.71 -15.02 18.79
N ARG A 217 5.67 -15.02 17.88
CA ARG A 217 6.93 -14.29 18.05
C ARG A 217 7.16 -13.25 16.95
N PHE A 218 7.18 -13.66 15.68
CA PHE A 218 7.64 -12.80 14.61
C PHE A 218 6.58 -11.80 14.14
N ILE A 219 5.31 -12.19 14.03
CA ILE A 219 4.24 -11.23 13.69
C ILE A 219 4.10 -10.15 14.76
N PRO A 220 4.01 -10.48 16.08
CA PRO A 220 4.03 -9.46 17.11
C PRO A 220 5.25 -8.55 17.05
N ALA A 221 6.43 -9.08 16.73
CA ALA A 221 7.63 -8.27 16.58
C ALA A 221 7.57 -7.32 15.40
N VAL A 222 7.16 -7.80 14.22
CA VAL A 222 7.03 -6.95 13.02
C VAL A 222 5.98 -5.86 13.24
N VAL A 223 4.80 -6.20 13.74
CA VAL A 223 3.71 -5.25 14.02
C VAL A 223 4.14 -4.20 15.04
N TYR A 224 4.75 -4.63 16.16
CA TYR A 224 5.26 -3.70 17.16
C TYR A 224 6.34 -2.77 16.61
N MET A 225 7.28 -3.31 15.82
CA MET A 225 8.32 -2.51 15.20
C MET A 225 7.75 -1.48 14.23
N ILE A 226 6.78 -1.85 13.39
CA ILE A 226 6.13 -0.93 12.45
C ILE A 226 5.42 0.20 13.21
N ASP A 227 4.60 -0.11 14.21
CA ASP A 227 3.90 0.90 15.02
C ASP A 227 4.88 1.83 15.76
N HIS A 228 5.91 1.26 16.35
CA HIS A 228 6.97 2.02 16.99
C HIS A 228 7.71 2.96 16.02
N MET A 229 8.05 2.47 14.83
CA MET A 229 8.71 3.24 13.78
C MET A 229 7.87 4.42 13.31
N VAL A 230 6.55 4.22 13.16
CA VAL A 230 5.61 5.31 12.81
C VAL A 230 5.60 6.39 13.90
N ARG A 231 5.49 6.00 15.17
CA ARG A 231 5.53 6.95 16.30
C ARG A 231 6.85 7.71 16.38
N ASP A 232 7.98 7.05 16.17
CA ASP A 232 9.32 7.68 16.16
C ASP A 232 9.52 8.69 15.01
N THR A 233 8.68 8.64 13.98
CA THR A 233 8.70 9.65 12.91
C THR A 233 8.33 11.04 13.42
N VAL A 234 7.34 11.13 14.32
CA VAL A 234 6.76 12.41 14.76
C VAL A 234 7.59 13.10 15.84
N ALA A 235 8.08 12.36 16.83
CA ALA A 235 8.77 12.96 17.99
C ALA A 235 9.83 12.00 18.59
N PRO A 236 10.91 11.67 17.87
CA PRO A 236 11.82 10.59 18.27
C PRO A 236 12.47 10.80 19.64
N ARG A 237 12.83 12.04 19.99
CA ARG A 237 13.43 12.36 21.31
C ARG A 237 12.44 12.18 22.45
N ALA A 238 11.21 12.72 22.29
CA ALA A 238 10.16 12.61 23.31
C ALA A 238 9.75 11.14 23.50
N GLN A 239 9.61 10.39 22.42
CA GLN A 239 9.33 8.95 22.45
C GLN A 239 10.43 8.16 23.18
N SER A 240 11.70 8.46 22.91
CA SER A 240 12.84 7.83 23.60
C SER A 240 12.81 8.09 25.11
N ILE A 241 12.54 9.33 25.54
CA ILE A 241 12.41 9.67 26.97
C ILE A 241 11.23 8.94 27.61
N ALA A 242 10.07 8.94 26.95
CA ALA A 242 8.87 8.27 27.46
C ALA A 242 9.09 6.77 27.64
N ARG A 243 9.75 6.10 26.68
CA ARG A 243 10.11 4.67 26.78
C ARG A 243 11.03 4.36 27.97
N LYS A 244 12.06 5.19 28.17
CA LYS A 244 12.98 5.02 29.31
C LYS A 244 12.26 5.15 30.65
N LEU A 245 11.30 6.08 30.75
CA LEU A 245 10.52 6.29 31.97
C LEU A 245 9.48 5.18 32.21
N SER A 246 8.89 4.62 31.15
CA SER A 246 7.85 3.60 31.25
C SER A 246 8.35 2.16 31.27
N GLY A 247 9.66 1.93 31.13
CA GLY A 247 10.23 0.58 30.94
C GLY A 247 10.02 -0.01 29.56
N GLY A 248 9.41 0.74 28.62
CA GLY A 248 9.13 0.31 27.24
C GLY A 248 10.38 0.06 26.40
N GLU A 249 11.54 0.54 26.83
CA GLU A 249 12.81 0.29 26.15
C GLU A 249 13.17 -1.19 26.09
N LYS A 250 12.92 -1.95 27.18
CA LYS A 250 13.17 -3.40 27.23
C LYS A 250 12.28 -4.14 26.21
N ILE A 251 11.01 -3.75 26.12
CA ILE A 251 10.05 -4.33 25.17
C ILE A 251 10.51 -4.06 23.72
N LEU A 252 10.92 -2.82 23.43
CA LEU A 252 11.45 -2.45 22.11
C LEU A 252 12.68 -3.28 21.73
N GLN A 253 13.64 -3.46 22.69
CA GLN A 253 14.84 -4.25 22.42
C GLN A 253 14.51 -5.73 22.14
N GLN A 254 13.52 -6.29 22.83
CA GLN A 254 13.06 -7.65 22.57
C GLN A 254 12.50 -7.80 21.17
N HIS A 255 11.54 -6.94 20.77
CA HIS A 255 10.95 -7.01 19.45
C HIS A 255 11.94 -6.71 18.33
N ARG A 256 12.90 -5.80 18.58
CA ARG A 256 14.00 -5.54 17.65
C ARG A 256 14.86 -6.80 17.46
N ALA A 257 15.22 -7.50 18.53
CA ALA A 257 15.98 -8.74 18.45
C ALA A 257 15.24 -9.84 17.69
N ASP A 258 13.93 -9.94 17.88
CA ASP A 258 13.09 -10.89 17.15
C ASP A 258 12.97 -10.53 15.67
N PHE A 259 12.85 -9.24 15.34
CA PHE A 259 12.84 -8.77 13.96
C PHE A 259 14.18 -9.01 13.23
N GLU A 260 15.32 -8.78 13.93
CA GLU A 260 16.65 -9.12 13.40
C GLU A 260 16.80 -10.63 13.20
N LYS A 261 16.32 -11.45 14.13
CA LYS A 261 16.33 -12.91 13.97
C LYS A 261 15.52 -13.36 12.76
N LEU A 262 14.36 -12.76 12.53
CA LEU A 262 13.57 -13.04 11.33
C LEU A 262 14.33 -12.64 10.04
N THR A 263 15.05 -11.51 10.09
CA THR A 263 15.95 -11.07 8.99
C THR A 263 17.05 -12.11 8.74
N ASP A 264 17.65 -12.66 9.79
CA ASP A 264 18.68 -13.71 9.68
C ASP A 264 18.11 -15.01 9.10
N ILE A 265 16.88 -15.40 9.47
CA ILE A 265 16.19 -16.56 8.89
C ILE A 265 15.97 -16.35 7.37
N ALA A 266 15.49 -15.18 6.95
CA ALA A 266 15.32 -14.86 5.54
C ALA A 266 16.67 -14.85 4.78
N LEU A 267 17.75 -14.38 5.42
CA LEU A 267 19.10 -14.41 4.85
C LEU A 267 19.66 -15.83 4.76
N SER A 268 19.41 -16.69 5.76
CA SER A 268 19.93 -18.07 5.78
C SER A 268 19.33 -18.96 4.68
N GLY A 269 18.14 -18.63 4.21
CA GLY A 269 17.48 -19.32 3.09
C GLY A 269 18.13 -19.13 1.72
N ARG A 270 19.23 -18.39 1.63
CA ARG A 270 19.96 -18.05 0.40
C ARG A 270 20.32 -19.26 -0.47
N SER A 271 20.68 -20.38 0.15
CA SER A 271 21.11 -21.60 -0.56
C SER A 271 19.98 -22.58 -0.86
N GLU A 272 18.86 -22.46 -0.18
CA GLU A 272 17.76 -23.44 -0.18
C GLU A 272 16.45 -22.88 -0.76
N GLY A 273 16.36 -21.58 -0.95
CA GLY A 273 15.17 -20.93 -1.51
C GLY A 273 14.86 -21.38 -2.92
N LEU A 274 13.68 -21.07 -3.41
CA LEU A 274 13.17 -21.43 -4.73
C LEU A 274 14.00 -20.89 -5.93
N GLY A 275 15.24 -20.49 -5.70
CA GLY A 275 16.18 -20.06 -6.71
C GLY A 275 16.03 -18.62 -7.17
N LEU A 276 15.01 -17.91 -6.74
CA LEU A 276 14.79 -16.49 -7.09
C LEU A 276 15.70 -15.57 -6.33
N TRP A 277 15.96 -15.92 -5.08
CA TRP A 277 16.81 -15.15 -4.19
C TRP A 277 18.30 -15.42 -4.41
N ASN A 278 18.66 -16.59 -4.92
CA ASN A 278 20.06 -17.00 -5.16
C ASN A 278 20.76 -16.17 -6.25
N GLU A 279 20.01 -15.59 -7.16
CA GLU A 279 20.56 -14.73 -8.22
C GLU A 279 20.99 -13.33 -7.74
N PHE A 280 20.80 -13.03 -6.46
CA PHE A 280 20.98 -11.73 -5.85
C PHE A 280 22.38 -11.39 -5.37
N HIS A 281 23.33 -12.31 -5.40
CA HIS A 281 24.23 -12.43 -4.25
C HIS A 281 25.65 -12.09 -4.39
N SER A 282 26.18 -11.89 -5.57
CA SER A 282 27.64 -11.92 -5.69
C SER A 282 28.34 -10.64 -5.25
N GLU A 283 27.65 -9.49 -5.21
CA GLU A 283 28.36 -8.20 -5.14
C GLU A 283 27.81 -7.17 -4.16
N ALA A 284 26.73 -7.45 -3.42
CA ALA A 284 26.14 -6.46 -2.50
C ALA A 284 26.82 -6.47 -1.13
N PRO A 285 27.10 -5.31 -0.52
CA PRO A 285 27.46 -5.22 0.89
C PRO A 285 26.37 -5.87 1.75
N ASP A 286 26.74 -6.66 2.74
CA ASP A 286 25.79 -7.38 3.61
C ASP A 286 24.72 -6.48 4.24
N GLU A 287 25.07 -5.27 4.63
CA GLU A 287 24.12 -4.31 5.23
C GLU A 287 23.11 -3.76 4.22
N ALA A 288 23.48 -3.53 2.98
CA ALA A 288 22.53 -3.10 1.94
C ALA A 288 21.49 -4.17 1.66
N LEU A 289 21.90 -5.43 1.67
CA LEU A 289 21.02 -6.58 1.53
C LEU A 289 20.10 -6.72 2.75
N ARG A 290 20.64 -6.66 3.96
CA ARG A 290 19.86 -6.69 5.20
C ARG A 290 18.81 -5.59 5.23
N SER A 291 19.15 -4.37 4.84
CA SER A 291 18.23 -3.24 4.76
C SER A 291 17.06 -3.51 3.81
N ASN A 292 17.31 -4.10 2.65
CA ASN A 292 16.26 -4.48 1.72
C ASN A 292 15.38 -5.60 2.28
N ILE A 293 15.96 -6.62 2.93
CA ILE A 293 15.17 -7.69 3.56
C ILE A 293 14.29 -7.15 4.68
N ARG A 294 14.79 -6.29 5.56
CA ARG A 294 13.97 -5.65 6.60
C ARG A 294 12.79 -4.89 5.98
N VAL A 295 13.02 -4.16 4.89
CA VAL A 295 11.95 -3.46 4.16
C VAL A 295 10.96 -4.44 3.55
N PHE A 296 11.40 -5.56 2.99
CA PHE A 296 10.51 -6.56 2.43
C PHE A 296 9.70 -7.27 3.52
N LEU A 297 10.33 -7.67 4.62
CA LEU A 297 9.63 -8.31 5.75
C LEU A 297 8.55 -7.41 6.35
N ALA A 298 8.85 -6.12 6.54
CA ALA A 298 7.88 -5.16 7.06
C ALA A 298 6.85 -4.75 6.00
N GLY A 299 7.30 -4.34 4.82
CA GLY A 299 6.46 -3.73 3.80
C GLY A 299 5.63 -4.73 3.01
N ALA A 300 6.22 -5.90 2.64
CA ALA A 300 5.49 -6.91 1.89
C ALA A 300 4.42 -7.57 2.78
N MET A 301 4.76 -7.96 4.02
CA MET A 301 3.77 -8.51 4.94
C MET A 301 2.60 -7.54 5.14
N GLU A 302 2.86 -6.27 5.43
CA GLU A 302 1.81 -5.27 5.64
C GLU A 302 0.96 -5.04 4.38
N ALA A 303 1.58 -4.94 3.22
CA ALA A 303 0.86 -4.64 1.98
C ALA A 303 0.05 -5.83 1.47
N THR A 304 0.60 -7.06 1.51
CA THR A 304 -0.12 -8.26 1.05
C THR A 304 -1.22 -8.66 2.03
N THR A 305 -0.99 -8.52 3.35
CA THR A 305 -2.06 -8.69 4.36
C THR A 305 -3.20 -7.70 4.14
N SER A 306 -2.88 -6.42 3.95
CA SER A 306 -3.88 -5.39 3.64
C SER A 306 -4.70 -5.77 2.40
N PHE A 307 -4.03 -6.14 1.33
CA PHE A 307 -4.67 -6.48 0.06
C PHE A 307 -5.57 -7.71 0.18
N ALA A 308 -5.10 -8.79 0.81
CA ALA A 308 -5.90 -9.99 1.05
C ALA A 308 -7.09 -9.71 1.98
N SER A 309 -6.86 -8.97 3.07
CA SER A 309 -7.91 -8.59 4.01
C SER A 309 -9.02 -7.79 3.35
N TRP A 310 -8.67 -6.81 2.51
CA TRP A 310 -9.68 -6.03 1.77
C TRP A 310 -10.40 -6.87 0.71
N ALA A 311 -9.70 -7.74 -0.03
CA ALA A 311 -10.34 -8.61 -1.01
C ALA A 311 -11.37 -9.55 -0.35
N ILE A 312 -11.02 -10.15 0.80
CA ILE A 312 -11.93 -11.01 1.57
C ILE A 312 -13.08 -10.19 2.16
N SER A 313 -12.80 -9.02 2.73
CA SER A 313 -13.83 -8.11 3.25
C SER A 313 -14.83 -7.71 2.17
N HIS A 314 -14.37 -7.27 1.00
CA HIS A 314 -15.26 -6.93 -0.11
C HIS A 314 -16.11 -8.12 -0.58
N LEU A 315 -15.51 -9.29 -0.72
CA LEU A 315 -16.22 -10.50 -1.12
C LEU A 315 -17.22 -10.99 -0.06
N SER A 316 -16.97 -10.73 1.22
CA SER A 316 -17.90 -11.07 2.31
C SER A 316 -19.19 -10.24 2.29
N HIS A 317 -19.14 -9.03 1.72
CA HIS A 317 -20.29 -8.17 1.47
C HIS A 317 -20.93 -8.39 0.09
N ASN A 318 -20.27 -9.13 -0.81
CA ASN A 318 -20.67 -9.31 -2.20
C ASN A 318 -20.80 -10.80 -2.56
N PRO A 319 -21.86 -11.50 -2.10
CA PRO A 319 -22.02 -12.95 -2.29
C PRO A 319 -22.11 -13.35 -3.76
N GLU A 320 -22.60 -12.47 -4.63
CA GLU A 320 -22.66 -12.72 -6.08
C GLU A 320 -21.25 -12.83 -6.67
N TRP A 321 -20.35 -11.91 -6.35
CA TRP A 321 -18.96 -11.97 -6.82
C TRP A 321 -18.22 -13.14 -6.19
N GLN A 322 -18.49 -13.47 -4.93
CA GLN A 322 -17.95 -14.67 -4.29
C GLN A 322 -18.38 -15.95 -5.02
N ALA A 323 -19.64 -16.04 -5.48
CA ALA A 323 -20.13 -17.18 -6.26
C ALA A 323 -19.45 -17.26 -7.63
N ARG A 324 -19.35 -16.15 -8.37
CA ARG A 324 -18.67 -16.10 -9.67
C ARG A 324 -17.21 -16.55 -9.57
N VAL A 325 -16.48 -16.06 -8.55
CA VAL A 325 -15.08 -16.47 -8.32
C VAL A 325 -15.02 -17.95 -7.94
N TYR A 326 -15.95 -18.47 -7.13
CA TYR A 326 -16.00 -19.89 -6.79
C TYR A 326 -16.15 -20.76 -8.04
N ASP A 327 -17.10 -20.45 -8.91
CA ASP A 327 -17.34 -21.22 -10.15
C ASP A 327 -16.12 -21.25 -11.07
N GLU A 328 -15.30 -20.20 -11.02
CA GLU A 328 -14.07 -20.09 -11.78
C GLU A 328 -12.91 -20.88 -11.17
N VAL A 329 -12.73 -20.77 -9.83
CA VAL A 329 -11.53 -21.35 -9.17
C VAL A 329 -11.72 -22.78 -8.68
N LYS A 330 -12.96 -23.31 -8.57
CA LYS A 330 -13.22 -24.64 -8.01
C LYS A 330 -12.45 -25.75 -8.73
N ASP A 331 -12.31 -25.68 -10.05
CA ASP A 331 -11.64 -26.65 -10.91
C ASP A 331 -10.27 -26.16 -11.41
N MET A 332 -9.78 -25.04 -10.90
CA MET A 332 -8.51 -24.46 -11.34
C MET A 332 -7.32 -25.19 -10.73
N ASP A 333 -6.43 -25.71 -11.57
CA ASP A 333 -5.20 -26.38 -11.14
C ASP A 333 -4.06 -25.41 -10.84
N VAL A 334 -3.88 -24.39 -11.69
CA VAL A 334 -2.79 -23.40 -11.59
C VAL A 334 -3.34 -22.01 -11.77
N TYR A 335 -3.02 -21.11 -10.85
CA TYR A 335 -3.37 -19.68 -10.92
C TYR A 335 -2.20 -18.85 -11.44
N ASP A 336 -2.37 -18.24 -12.61
CA ASP A 336 -1.47 -17.22 -13.15
C ASP A 336 -2.20 -15.85 -13.14
N PRO A 337 -1.76 -14.89 -12.32
CA PRO A 337 -2.43 -13.60 -12.21
C PRO A 337 -2.33 -12.72 -13.46
N ASP A 338 -1.44 -13.07 -14.38
CA ASP A 338 -1.28 -12.36 -15.64
C ASP A 338 -1.99 -13.08 -16.83
N ASP A 339 -2.54 -14.27 -16.59
CA ASP A 339 -3.41 -14.96 -17.53
C ASP A 339 -4.89 -14.67 -17.21
N PHE A 340 -5.34 -13.47 -17.61
CA PHE A 340 -6.71 -13.03 -17.39
C PHE A 340 -7.77 -13.92 -18.04
N THR A 341 -7.38 -14.81 -18.96
CA THR A 341 -8.34 -15.71 -19.62
C THR A 341 -8.75 -16.86 -18.72
N LYS A 342 -7.91 -17.24 -17.75
CA LYS A 342 -8.16 -18.37 -16.85
C LYS A 342 -8.94 -17.99 -15.60
N ALA A 343 -8.72 -16.78 -15.07
CA ALA A 343 -9.35 -16.32 -13.84
C ALA A 343 -9.85 -14.87 -13.95
N PRO A 344 -10.70 -14.53 -14.94
CA PRO A 344 -11.11 -13.16 -15.18
C PRO A 344 -11.85 -12.56 -13.98
N ASN A 345 -12.76 -13.28 -13.32
CA ASN A 345 -13.51 -12.77 -12.18
C ASN A 345 -12.62 -12.52 -10.96
N LEU A 346 -11.74 -13.47 -10.63
CA LEU A 346 -10.78 -13.29 -9.54
C LEU A 346 -9.87 -12.09 -9.81
N ASN A 347 -9.33 -11.97 -11.02
CA ASN A 347 -8.46 -10.86 -11.39
C ASN A 347 -9.19 -9.51 -11.31
N ARG A 348 -10.46 -9.43 -11.76
CA ARG A 348 -11.29 -8.21 -11.63
C ARG A 348 -11.56 -7.85 -10.17
N VAL A 349 -11.83 -8.83 -9.32
CA VAL A 349 -11.97 -8.63 -7.86
C VAL A 349 -10.67 -8.05 -7.27
N LEU A 350 -9.52 -8.58 -7.65
CA LEU A 350 -8.23 -8.09 -7.16
C LEU A 350 -7.91 -6.68 -7.66
N GLU A 351 -8.13 -6.38 -8.95
CA GLU A 351 -7.90 -5.03 -9.50
C GLU A 351 -8.88 -4.01 -8.86
N GLU A 352 -10.15 -4.37 -8.65
CA GLU A 352 -11.11 -3.50 -7.99
C GLU A 352 -10.77 -3.26 -6.51
N THR A 353 -10.26 -4.29 -5.83
CA THR A 353 -9.76 -4.14 -4.45
C THR A 353 -8.60 -3.16 -4.40
N LEU A 354 -7.63 -3.28 -5.32
CA LEU A 354 -6.49 -2.36 -5.41
C LEU A 354 -6.91 -0.93 -5.74
N ARG A 355 -7.95 -0.77 -6.55
CA ARG A 355 -8.51 0.54 -6.84
C ARG A 355 -9.18 1.14 -5.60
N LEU A 356 -10.16 0.42 -5.07
CA LEU A 356 -11.01 0.97 -4.01
C LEU A 356 -10.28 1.07 -2.68
N THR A 357 -9.48 0.06 -2.31
CA THR A 357 -8.79 -0.02 -1.02
C THR A 357 -7.30 -0.30 -1.16
N PRO A 358 -6.55 0.63 -1.79
CA PRO A 358 -5.10 0.44 -1.96
C PRO A 358 -4.42 0.33 -0.60
N ALA A 359 -3.48 -0.61 -0.48
CA ALA A 359 -2.72 -0.81 0.76
C ALA A 359 -2.01 0.48 1.22
N LEU A 360 -1.43 1.22 0.29
CA LEU A 360 -0.85 2.55 0.56
C LEU A 360 -1.82 3.62 0.07
N TYR A 361 -2.37 4.41 0.98
CA TYR A 361 -3.35 5.45 0.68
C TYR A 361 -2.73 6.72 0.09
N PHE A 362 -1.40 6.93 0.25
CA PHE A 362 -0.67 8.02 -0.40
C PHE A 362 0.80 7.68 -0.66
N PHE A 363 1.41 8.39 -1.62
CA PHE A 363 2.85 8.31 -1.89
C PHE A 363 3.54 9.63 -1.61
N PRO A 364 4.56 9.66 -0.73
CA PRO A 364 5.31 10.87 -0.44
C PRO A 364 6.38 11.14 -1.51
N ARG A 365 6.44 12.38 -1.97
CA ARG A 365 7.45 12.90 -2.90
C ARG A 365 7.95 14.27 -2.44
N ARG A 366 9.08 14.71 -2.98
CA ARG A 366 9.66 16.02 -2.75
C ARG A 366 10.18 16.60 -4.06
N ALA A 367 9.82 17.85 -4.36
CA ALA A 367 10.34 18.55 -5.52
C ALA A 367 11.81 18.94 -5.31
N THR A 368 12.68 18.58 -6.24
CA THR A 368 14.14 18.88 -6.18
C THR A 368 14.51 20.17 -6.90
N VAL A 369 13.64 20.59 -7.83
CA VAL A 369 13.76 21.84 -8.61
C VAL A 369 12.39 22.50 -8.71
N ASP A 370 12.34 23.77 -9.14
CA ASP A 370 11.08 24.39 -9.55
C ASP A 370 10.62 23.70 -10.84
N THR A 371 9.41 23.18 -10.86
CA THR A 371 8.90 22.39 -11.98
C THR A 371 7.44 22.68 -12.30
N TRP A 372 7.04 22.49 -13.53
CA TRP A 372 5.66 22.59 -13.99
C TRP A 372 5.09 21.19 -14.24
N VAL A 373 3.91 20.96 -13.72
CA VAL A 373 3.13 19.74 -13.99
C VAL A 373 1.80 20.11 -14.62
N GLU A 374 1.24 19.19 -15.38
CA GLU A 374 -0.07 19.35 -16.00
C GLU A 374 -1.11 18.58 -15.19
N THR A 375 -2.23 19.23 -14.91
CA THR A 375 -3.39 18.63 -14.26
C THR A 375 -4.20 17.78 -15.23
N SER A 376 -5.11 16.94 -14.73
CA SER A 376 -5.99 16.11 -15.57
C SER A 376 -6.87 16.95 -16.53
N ASP A 377 -7.19 18.19 -16.17
CA ASP A 377 -7.93 19.15 -17.02
C ASP A 377 -7.01 20.05 -17.86
N GLN A 378 -5.76 19.62 -18.10
CA GLN A 378 -4.76 20.24 -18.97
C GLN A 378 -4.28 21.64 -18.55
N ARG A 379 -4.49 22.02 -17.29
CA ARG A 379 -3.94 23.25 -16.73
C ARG A 379 -2.53 23.05 -16.20
N LYS A 380 -1.73 24.10 -16.16
CA LYS A 380 -0.33 24.04 -15.68
C LYS A 380 -0.23 24.54 -14.24
N MET A 381 0.39 23.74 -13.39
CA MET A 381 0.68 24.07 -12.01
C MET A 381 2.18 24.09 -11.76
N MET A 382 2.67 25.16 -11.16
CA MET A 382 4.07 25.25 -10.76
C MET A 382 4.26 24.70 -9.34
N ILE A 383 5.18 23.75 -9.19
CA ILE A 383 5.58 23.17 -7.92
C ILE A 383 6.99 23.69 -7.59
N PRO A 384 7.15 24.49 -6.51
CA PRO A 384 8.45 25.03 -6.12
C PRO A 384 9.39 23.95 -5.59
N LYS A 385 10.69 24.15 -5.80
CA LYS A 385 11.75 23.36 -5.16
C LYS A 385 11.53 23.27 -3.65
N GLY A 386 11.69 22.08 -3.11
CA GLY A 386 11.56 21.81 -1.68
C GLY A 386 10.14 21.54 -1.22
N THR A 387 9.13 21.66 -2.11
CA THR A 387 7.76 21.27 -1.78
C THR A 387 7.70 19.80 -1.43
N HIS A 388 7.14 19.49 -0.25
CA HIS A 388 6.75 18.14 0.12
C HIS A 388 5.41 17.81 -0.53
N ILE A 389 5.28 16.62 -1.13
CA ILE A 389 4.11 16.25 -1.91
C ILE A 389 3.51 14.98 -1.32
N ARG A 390 2.19 14.96 -1.18
CA ARG A 390 1.38 13.79 -0.81
C ARG A 390 0.49 13.46 -1.99
N LEU A 391 0.84 12.41 -2.71
CA LEU A 391 0.04 11.89 -3.82
C LEU A 391 -1.04 10.99 -3.23
N ASP A 392 -2.23 11.52 -3.07
CA ASP A 392 -3.36 10.87 -2.41
C ASP A 392 -4.08 9.95 -3.40
N VAL A 393 -3.73 8.68 -3.39
CA VAL A 393 -4.33 7.69 -4.28
C VAL A 393 -5.67 7.17 -3.76
N TRP A 394 -5.90 7.20 -2.45
CA TRP A 394 -7.17 6.76 -1.86
C TRP A 394 -8.35 7.59 -2.35
N HIS A 395 -8.24 8.91 -2.27
CA HIS A 395 -9.29 9.81 -2.74
C HIS A 395 -9.27 10.01 -4.26
N SER A 396 -8.12 9.85 -4.92
CA SER A 396 -8.05 9.82 -6.38
C SER A 396 -8.91 8.69 -6.94
N ASN A 397 -8.75 7.49 -6.39
CA ASN A 397 -9.45 6.29 -6.83
C ASN A 397 -10.96 6.28 -6.49
N ARG A 398 -11.41 7.17 -5.60
CA ARG A 398 -12.81 7.34 -5.18
C ARG A 398 -13.46 8.61 -5.73
N CYS A 399 -12.79 9.30 -6.61
CA CYS A 399 -13.31 10.54 -7.16
C CYS A 399 -14.30 10.25 -8.29
N GLU A 400 -15.54 10.73 -8.16
CA GLU A 400 -16.61 10.55 -9.17
C GLU A 400 -16.22 11.07 -10.55
N GLU A 401 -15.43 12.15 -10.61
CA GLU A 401 -14.96 12.70 -11.88
C GLU A 401 -14.05 11.76 -12.65
N PHE A 402 -13.31 10.88 -11.96
CA PHE A 402 -12.32 9.99 -12.57
C PHE A 402 -12.79 8.52 -12.63
N TRP A 403 -13.64 8.11 -11.71
CA TRP A 403 -14.06 6.73 -11.54
C TRP A 403 -15.57 6.52 -11.41
N GLY A 404 -16.38 7.57 -11.54
CA GLY A 404 -17.82 7.52 -11.37
C GLY A 404 -18.58 6.89 -12.53
N GLU A 405 -19.91 6.93 -12.44
CA GLU A 405 -20.82 6.28 -13.39
C GLU A 405 -20.63 6.73 -14.83
N ASP A 406 -20.40 8.02 -15.07
CA ASP A 406 -20.17 8.57 -16.40
C ASP A 406 -18.92 7.99 -17.07
N VAL A 407 -17.90 7.65 -16.28
CA VAL A 407 -16.61 7.13 -16.76
C VAL A 407 -16.58 5.60 -16.78
N THR A 408 -17.09 4.95 -15.75
CA THR A 408 -16.90 3.50 -15.53
C THR A 408 -18.20 2.71 -15.36
N GLY A 409 -19.37 3.35 -15.44
CA GLY A 409 -20.67 2.71 -15.31
C GLY A 409 -21.09 2.38 -13.86
N TYR A 410 -20.27 2.76 -12.88
CA TYR A 410 -20.55 2.53 -11.45
C TYR A 410 -20.11 3.74 -10.61
N PRO A 411 -20.75 4.03 -9.46
CA PRO A 411 -20.28 5.02 -8.51
C PRO A 411 -18.84 4.74 -8.10
N ALA A 412 -18.04 5.79 -7.91
CA ALA A 412 -16.60 5.66 -7.65
C ALA A 412 -16.24 4.98 -6.32
N ASP A 413 -17.09 5.13 -5.30
CA ASP A 413 -16.87 4.61 -3.94
C ASP A 413 -17.44 3.20 -3.72
N VAL A 414 -18.07 2.60 -4.73
CA VAL A 414 -18.66 1.26 -4.67
C VAL A 414 -17.69 0.21 -5.18
N PHE A 415 -17.66 -0.94 -4.49
CA PHE A 415 -16.94 -2.13 -4.96
C PHE A 415 -17.72 -2.80 -6.09
N ALA A 416 -17.24 -2.66 -7.30
CA ALA A 416 -17.89 -3.15 -8.50
C ALA A 416 -16.85 -3.72 -9.50
N PRO A 417 -16.45 -5.00 -9.36
CA PRO A 417 -15.49 -5.61 -10.29
C PRO A 417 -15.95 -5.61 -11.76
N GLY A 418 -17.28 -5.57 -12.01
CA GLY A 418 -17.84 -5.40 -13.36
C GLY A 418 -17.49 -4.08 -14.05
N ARG A 419 -16.98 -3.10 -13.30
CA ARG A 419 -16.43 -1.84 -13.82
C ARG A 419 -15.37 -2.08 -14.89
N TRP A 420 -14.54 -3.09 -14.72
CA TRP A 420 -13.44 -3.41 -15.62
C TRP A 420 -13.92 -3.92 -16.97
N ASP A 421 -15.11 -4.55 -17.05
CA ASP A 421 -15.75 -4.91 -18.31
C ASP A 421 -16.14 -3.67 -19.10
N ILE A 422 -16.76 -2.69 -18.44
CA ILE A 422 -17.20 -1.43 -19.06
C ILE A 422 -16.00 -0.60 -19.52
N ILE A 423 -14.91 -0.58 -18.75
CA ILE A 423 -13.67 0.08 -19.13
C ILE A 423 -13.13 -0.52 -20.44
N GLU A 424 -13.11 -1.86 -20.54
CA GLU A 424 -12.68 -2.56 -21.75
C GLU A 424 -13.63 -2.30 -22.93
N GLU A 425 -14.94 -2.39 -22.71
CA GLU A 425 -15.98 -2.11 -23.73
C GLU A 425 -15.90 -0.68 -24.27
N ARG A 426 -15.54 0.30 -23.44
CA ARG A 426 -15.31 1.69 -23.84
C ARG A 426 -13.95 1.91 -24.52
N GLY A 427 -13.16 0.87 -24.72
CA GLY A 427 -11.84 0.94 -25.34
C GLY A 427 -10.78 1.65 -24.48
N LEU A 428 -11.06 1.82 -23.18
CA LEU A 428 -10.09 2.35 -22.22
C LEU A 428 -9.19 1.21 -21.74
N SER A 429 -7.90 1.45 -21.72
CA SER A 429 -6.94 0.47 -21.24
C SER A 429 -6.65 0.68 -19.74
N ALA A 430 -6.09 -0.33 -19.09
CA ALA A 430 -5.56 -0.19 -17.73
C ALA A 430 -4.45 0.88 -17.61
N LYS A 431 -3.86 1.32 -18.76
CA LYS A 431 -2.91 2.44 -18.80
C LYS A 431 -3.59 3.80 -18.76
N ASP A 432 -4.84 3.85 -19.19
CA ASP A 432 -5.67 5.08 -19.17
C ASP A 432 -6.34 5.22 -17.80
N MET A 433 -6.77 4.08 -17.22
CA MET A 433 -7.45 3.98 -15.93
C MET A 433 -6.48 3.51 -14.82
N LEU A 434 -5.53 4.39 -14.45
CA LEU A 434 -4.53 4.07 -13.43
C LEU A 434 -5.08 4.25 -12.01
N HIS A 435 -5.21 3.15 -11.26
CA HIS A 435 -5.58 3.19 -9.83
C HIS A 435 -4.38 3.29 -8.88
N PHE A 436 -3.15 3.25 -9.36
CA PHE A 436 -1.90 3.38 -8.60
C PHE A 436 -1.71 2.40 -7.43
N GLY A 437 -2.46 1.31 -7.33
CA GLY A 437 -2.36 0.34 -6.22
C GLY A 437 -0.95 -0.24 -6.02
N PHE A 438 -0.18 -0.37 -7.10
CA PHE A 438 1.24 -0.73 -7.08
C PHE A 438 2.18 0.44 -7.43
N GLY A 439 1.68 1.67 -7.43
CA GLY A 439 2.41 2.84 -7.88
C GLY A 439 2.52 2.94 -9.40
N HIS A 440 3.39 3.82 -9.90
CA HIS A 440 3.63 4.06 -11.31
C HIS A 440 5.08 4.49 -11.55
N GLY A 441 5.53 4.41 -12.82
CA GLY A 441 6.85 4.88 -13.26
C GLY A 441 8.02 4.08 -12.70
N PRO A 442 9.24 4.65 -12.64
CA PRO A 442 10.44 3.92 -12.27
C PRO A 442 10.42 3.30 -10.87
N ARG A 443 9.62 3.86 -9.95
CA ARG A 443 9.44 3.36 -8.57
C ARG A 443 8.18 2.50 -8.38
N PHE A 444 7.67 1.96 -9.47
CA PHE A 444 6.62 0.94 -9.44
C PHE A 444 7.03 -0.25 -8.56
N CYS A 445 6.05 -0.87 -7.88
CA CYS A 445 6.29 -1.98 -6.97
C CYS A 445 6.97 -3.17 -7.69
N PRO A 446 8.17 -3.58 -7.28
CA PRO A 446 8.83 -4.74 -7.90
C PRO A 446 8.08 -6.04 -7.61
N GLY A 447 7.38 -6.12 -6.47
CA GLY A 447 6.64 -7.31 -6.03
C GLY A 447 5.22 -7.45 -6.58
N ARG A 448 4.79 -6.66 -7.60
CA ARG A 448 3.42 -6.72 -8.11
C ARG A 448 2.99 -8.13 -8.49
N SER A 449 3.76 -8.80 -9.33
CA SER A 449 3.39 -10.14 -9.82
C SER A 449 3.36 -11.17 -8.69
N LEU A 450 4.31 -11.09 -7.75
CA LEU A 450 4.32 -11.94 -6.56
C LEU A 450 3.12 -11.67 -5.65
N GLY A 451 2.84 -10.41 -5.34
CA GLY A 451 1.72 -10.05 -4.46
C GLY A 451 0.35 -10.41 -5.04
N LEU A 452 0.16 -10.27 -6.36
CA LEU A 452 -1.07 -10.72 -7.03
C LEU A 452 -1.21 -12.25 -6.96
N LEU A 453 -0.12 -12.99 -7.16
CA LEU A 453 -0.10 -14.45 -7.04
C LEU A 453 -0.46 -14.90 -5.62
N GLU A 454 0.23 -14.38 -4.61
CA GLU A 454 0.02 -14.74 -3.20
C GLU A 454 -1.42 -14.47 -2.76
N VAL A 455 -1.92 -13.27 -3.03
CA VAL A 455 -3.28 -12.87 -2.63
C VAL A 455 -4.34 -13.64 -3.40
N GLY A 456 -4.16 -13.84 -4.71
CA GLY A 456 -5.08 -14.62 -5.52
C GLY A 456 -5.18 -16.08 -5.05
N LEU A 457 -4.06 -16.69 -4.68
CA LEU A 457 -4.04 -18.05 -4.13
C LEU A 457 -4.75 -18.14 -2.78
N VAL A 458 -4.53 -17.19 -1.88
CA VAL A 458 -5.19 -17.18 -0.55
C VAL A 458 -6.69 -16.96 -0.69
N VAL A 459 -7.11 -15.97 -1.48
CA VAL A 459 -8.55 -15.68 -1.73
C VAL A 459 -9.21 -16.85 -2.44
N GLY A 460 -8.59 -17.39 -3.50
CA GLY A 460 -9.10 -18.55 -4.24
C GLY A 460 -9.24 -19.79 -3.37
N ALA A 461 -8.24 -20.10 -2.54
CA ALA A 461 -8.27 -21.22 -1.62
C ALA A 461 -9.36 -21.08 -0.54
N LEU A 462 -9.53 -19.86 0.02
CA LEU A 462 -10.60 -19.59 0.99
C LEU A 462 -11.97 -19.83 0.36
N ILE A 463 -12.21 -19.31 -0.84
CA ILE A 463 -13.48 -19.46 -1.57
C ILE A 463 -13.76 -20.92 -1.94
N LYS A 464 -12.74 -21.72 -2.26
CA LYS A 464 -12.93 -23.16 -2.55
C LYS A 464 -13.48 -23.93 -1.35
N ILE A 465 -13.08 -23.58 -0.15
CA ILE A 465 -13.42 -24.34 1.08
C ILE A 465 -14.67 -23.75 1.75
N PHE A 466 -14.79 -22.43 1.77
CA PHE A 466 -15.80 -21.74 2.55
C PHE A 466 -16.68 -20.82 1.70
N LYS A 467 -17.95 -20.71 2.10
CA LYS A 467 -18.72 -19.49 1.95
C LYS A 467 -18.45 -18.62 3.17
N PHE A 468 -18.36 -17.34 2.97
CA PHE A 468 -18.16 -16.40 4.07
C PHE A 468 -19.00 -15.15 3.89
N LYS A 469 -19.50 -14.64 5.01
CA LYS A 469 -20.34 -13.46 5.06
C LYS A 469 -19.81 -12.50 6.11
N ALA A 470 -19.81 -11.20 5.81
CA ALA A 470 -19.48 -10.18 6.78
C ALA A 470 -20.43 -10.21 7.97
N VAL A 471 -19.90 -10.03 9.17
CA VAL A 471 -20.70 -9.91 10.41
C VAL A 471 -21.25 -8.50 10.54
N ASN A 472 -20.47 -7.50 10.12
CA ASN A 472 -20.87 -6.09 10.14
C ASN A 472 -21.44 -5.69 8.78
N ASP A 473 -22.46 -4.85 8.75
CA ASP A 473 -23.07 -4.36 7.50
C ASP A 473 -22.11 -3.45 6.72
N GLU A 474 -21.26 -2.71 7.42
CA GLU A 474 -20.24 -1.84 6.84
C GLU A 474 -18.90 -2.02 7.55
N THR A 475 -17.82 -2.01 6.79
CA THR A 475 -16.47 -2.08 7.31
C THR A 475 -15.74 -0.78 7.03
N GLY A 476 -15.40 -0.05 8.10
CA GLY A 476 -14.56 1.15 8.02
C GLY A 476 -13.10 0.80 7.68
N ALA A 477 -12.34 1.82 7.30
CA ALA A 477 -10.90 1.68 7.09
C ALA A 477 -10.12 2.15 8.32
N SER A 478 -9.21 1.32 8.80
CA SER A 478 -8.12 1.73 9.70
C SER A 478 -6.85 1.95 8.88
N ALA A 479 -6.14 3.03 9.14
CA ALA A 479 -4.95 3.41 8.38
C ALA A 479 -3.75 3.65 9.30
N GLY A 480 -2.71 2.89 9.06
CA GLY A 480 -1.39 3.06 9.65
C GLY A 480 -0.34 3.29 8.56
N VAL A 481 0.59 2.35 8.41
CA VAL A 481 1.49 2.28 7.25
C VAL A 481 0.70 1.78 6.03
N SER A 482 -0.17 0.80 6.24
CA SER A 482 -1.15 0.31 5.26
C SER A 482 -2.58 0.56 5.74
N THR A 483 -3.54 0.48 4.83
CA THR A 483 -4.97 0.48 5.15
C THR A 483 -5.44 -0.93 5.48
N LYS A 484 -6.41 -1.09 6.35
CA LYS A 484 -6.99 -2.40 6.71
C LYS A 484 -8.47 -2.26 7.01
N PRO A 485 -9.28 -3.33 6.84
CA PRO A 485 -10.61 -3.39 7.42
C PRO A 485 -10.54 -3.17 8.93
N ALA A 486 -11.33 -2.23 9.45
CA ALA A 486 -11.25 -1.82 10.86
C ALA A 486 -11.76 -2.91 11.84
N ASP A 487 -12.49 -3.90 11.34
CA ASP A 487 -13.04 -5.02 12.08
C ASP A 487 -12.15 -6.29 12.07
N GLY A 488 -10.95 -6.21 11.49
CA GLY A 488 -10.03 -7.35 11.42
C GLY A 488 -10.50 -8.48 10.49
N VAL A 489 -11.38 -8.18 9.53
CA VAL A 489 -12.02 -9.18 8.63
C VAL A 489 -12.85 -10.18 9.45
N LEU A 490 -13.81 -9.65 10.21
CA LEU A 490 -14.73 -10.46 11.01
C LEU A 490 -15.83 -11.06 10.10
N VAL A 491 -15.82 -12.38 9.96
CA VAL A 491 -16.73 -13.10 9.06
C VAL A 491 -17.31 -14.35 9.72
N ASP A 492 -18.52 -14.72 9.27
CA ASP A 492 -19.10 -16.02 9.53
C ASP A 492 -18.72 -16.96 8.36
N LEU A 493 -17.95 -18.03 8.67
CA LEU A 493 -17.51 -19.06 7.73
C LEU A 493 -18.49 -20.24 7.74
N GLU A 494 -18.91 -20.65 6.55
CA GLU A 494 -19.72 -21.87 6.32
C GLU A 494 -18.95 -22.78 5.36
N LEU A 495 -18.79 -24.06 5.70
CA LEU A 495 -18.17 -25.02 4.80
C LEU A 495 -18.99 -25.19 3.54
N ARG A 496 -18.34 -25.12 2.39
CA ARG A 496 -18.95 -25.60 1.16
C ARG A 496 -19.08 -27.12 1.24
N ASN A 497 -20.26 -27.63 0.92
CA ASN A 497 -20.43 -29.07 0.78
C ASN A 497 -19.47 -29.55 -0.33
N ALA A 498 -18.68 -30.56 -0.02
CA ALA A 498 -17.96 -31.27 -1.06
C ALA A 498 -19.01 -31.93 -1.96
N GLU A 499 -19.19 -31.43 -3.18
CA GLU A 499 -19.88 -32.17 -4.23
C GLU A 499 -19.07 -33.38 -4.64
#